data_0a8f3ed16f20546f15eedf10f7f8f8fd
#
_entry.id   0a8f3ed16f20546f15eedf10f7f8f8fd
#
_cell.length_a   1.000
_cell.length_b   1.000
_cell.length_c   1.000
_cell.angle_alpha   90.00
_cell.angle_beta   90.00
_cell.angle_gamma   90.00
#
_symmetry.space_group_name_H-M   'P 1'
#
loop_
_entity.id
_entity.type
_entity.pdbx_description
1 polymer ?
#
loop_
_entity_poly.entity_id
_entity_poly.type
_entity_poly.pdbx_seq_one_letter_code
_entity_poly.pdbx_strand_id
1 'polypeptide(L)'
;MEKKKVFVIMPFQDQFFEVYEMLKMQFADSFEFTNAADEGNQQNILKDIVQPIYEADVVIADLTGLNPNVMYELGLAHSFNKKTITITQDELSTLPFDLKQYRAKDYSTHFKKFAELLDYLKINLNGAVDNSVIY
;
A
#
# COMPACT_ATOMS: atom_id res chain seq x y z
N MET A 1 8.79 -20.34 -8.78
CA MET A 1 9.08 -19.49 -7.60
C MET A 1 7.84 -18.82 -7.09
N GLU A 2 7.65 -18.89 -5.81
CA GLU A 2 6.50 -18.26 -5.17
C GLU A 2 6.64 -16.74 -5.20
N LYS A 3 5.57 -16.05 -5.59
CA LYS A 3 5.58 -14.60 -5.64
C LYS A 3 5.50 -14.02 -4.23
N LYS A 4 6.13 -12.87 -4.02
CA LYS A 4 6.01 -12.14 -2.76
C LYS A 4 4.64 -11.48 -2.67
N LYS A 5 4.12 -11.40 -1.45
CA LYS A 5 2.77 -10.89 -1.20
C LYS A 5 2.80 -9.42 -0.85
N VAL A 6 1.99 -8.64 -1.53
CA VAL A 6 1.80 -7.22 -1.27
C VAL A 6 0.35 -7.02 -0.82
N PHE A 7 0.16 -6.49 0.37
CA PHE A 7 -1.17 -6.14 0.86
C PHE A 7 -1.36 -4.63 0.71
N VAL A 8 -2.44 -4.21 0.05
CA VAL A 8 -2.70 -2.80 -0.20
C VAL A 8 -3.79 -2.29 0.75
N ILE A 9 -3.43 -1.32 1.55
CA ILE A 9 -4.33 -0.60 2.46
C ILE A 9 -4.77 0.66 1.72
N MET A 10 -6.09 0.82 1.55
CA MET A 10 -6.60 1.93 0.73
C MET A 10 -8.04 2.26 1.10
N PRO A 11 -8.50 3.50 0.80
CA PRO A 11 -9.92 3.82 0.96
C PRO A 11 -10.77 2.97 -0.01
N PHE A 12 -11.93 2.51 0.45
CA PHE A 12 -12.81 1.69 -0.38
C PHE A 12 -13.76 2.59 -1.19
N GLN A 13 -13.22 3.20 -2.24
CA GLN A 13 -13.95 4.02 -3.19
C GLN A 13 -13.50 3.64 -4.59
N ASP A 14 -14.40 3.79 -5.57
CA ASP A 14 -14.14 3.34 -6.94
C ASP A 14 -12.82 3.83 -7.51
N GLN A 15 -12.49 5.09 -7.27
CA GLN A 15 -11.25 5.67 -7.82
C GLN A 15 -10.00 4.96 -7.28
N PHE A 16 -10.04 4.49 -6.04
CA PHE A 16 -8.90 3.78 -5.47
C PHE A 16 -8.86 2.32 -5.93
N PHE A 17 -10.01 1.71 -6.16
CA PHE A 17 -10.03 0.37 -6.76
C PHE A 17 -9.45 0.38 -8.17
N GLU A 18 -9.66 1.45 -8.93
CA GLU A 18 -9.04 1.59 -10.25
C GLU A 18 -7.52 1.67 -10.14
N VAL A 19 -7.00 2.45 -9.20
CA VAL A 19 -5.57 2.51 -8.94
C VAL A 19 -5.04 1.13 -8.55
N TYR A 20 -5.73 0.46 -7.63
CA TYR A 20 -5.34 -0.87 -7.18
C TYR A 20 -5.24 -1.86 -8.35
N GLU A 21 -6.23 -1.89 -9.23
CA GLU A 21 -6.22 -2.78 -10.39
C GLU A 21 -5.06 -2.48 -11.34
N MET A 22 -4.74 -1.21 -11.53
CA MET A 22 -3.60 -0.81 -12.36
C MET A 22 -2.28 -1.29 -11.76
N LEU A 23 -2.11 -1.14 -10.45
CA LEU A 23 -0.90 -1.61 -9.77
C LEU A 23 -0.79 -3.13 -9.82
N LYS A 24 -1.90 -3.81 -9.59
CA LYS A 24 -1.96 -5.27 -9.64
C LYS A 24 -1.54 -5.80 -11.02
N MET A 25 -2.05 -5.19 -12.09
CA MET A 25 -1.69 -5.56 -13.45
C MET A 25 -0.22 -5.29 -13.74
N GLN A 26 0.27 -4.14 -13.29
CA GLN A 26 1.65 -3.71 -13.57
C GLN A 26 2.68 -4.64 -12.96
N PHE A 27 2.42 -5.16 -11.77
CA PHE A 27 3.39 -5.95 -11.01
C PHE A 27 3.04 -7.44 -10.90
N ALA A 28 2.08 -7.92 -11.70
CA ALA A 28 1.57 -9.28 -11.59
C ALA A 28 2.63 -10.36 -11.80
N ASP A 29 3.67 -10.08 -12.58
CA ASP A 29 4.71 -11.08 -12.88
C ASP A 29 5.55 -11.42 -11.65
N SER A 30 5.72 -10.46 -10.75
CA SER A 30 6.65 -10.61 -9.61
C SER A 30 5.97 -10.63 -8.25
N PHE A 31 4.77 -10.07 -8.15
CA PHE A 31 4.10 -9.88 -6.86
C PHE A 31 2.64 -10.30 -6.92
N GLU A 32 2.17 -10.84 -5.80
CA GLU A 32 0.76 -11.17 -5.60
C GLU A 32 0.12 -10.05 -4.78
N PHE A 33 -0.77 -9.28 -5.41
CA PHE A 33 -1.45 -8.15 -4.75
C PHE A 33 -2.80 -8.60 -4.19
N THR A 34 -3.06 -8.22 -2.94
CA THR A 34 -4.36 -8.42 -2.31
C THR A 34 -4.73 -7.17 -1.52
N ASN A 35 -6.02 -7.04 -1.20
CA ASN A 35 -6.51 -6.04 -0.27
C ASN A 35 -7.67 -6.64 0.53
N ALA A 36 -8.20 -5.89 1.50
CA ALA A 36 -9.24 -6.41 2.38
C ALA A 36 -10.54 -6.74 1.64
N ALA A 37 -10.84 -6.05 0.52
CA ALA A 37 -12.03 -6.32 -0.27
C ALA A 37 -11.97 -7.66 -0.99
N ASP A 38 -10.78 -8.15 -1.29
CA ASP A 38 -10.60 -9.44 -1.98
C ASP A 38 -11.03 -10.62 -1.11
N GLU A 39 -11.09 -10.43 0.22
CA GLU A 39 -11.49 -11.48 1.15
C GLU A 39 -13.01 -11.64 1.24
N GLY A 40 -13.77 -10.91 0.43
CA GLY A 40 -15.22 -11.01 0.37
C GLY A 40 -15.93 -10.12 1.38
N ASN A 41 -17.20 -10.42 1.62
CA ASN A 41 -18.06 -9.57 2.44
C ASN A 41 -18.04 -9.91 3.94
N GLN A 42 -17.07 -10.67 4.38
CA GLN A 42 -16.97 -11.05 5.78
C GLN A 42 -16.34 -9.93 6.57
N GLN A 43 -17.09 -9.35 7.49
CA GLN A 43 -16.59 -8.27 8.34
C GLN A 43 -15.86 -8.82 9.55
N ASN A 44 -14.88 -9.68 9.31
CA ASN A 44 -14.07 -10.26 10.38
C ASN A 44 -12.71 -9.59 10.35
N ILE A 45 -12.48 -8.68 11.28
CA ILE A 45 -11.25 -7.89 11.32
C ILE A 45 -10.01 -8.76 11.42
N LEU A 46 -10.06 -9.82 12.21
CA LEU A 46 -8.89 -10.70 12.37
C LEU A 46 -8.54 -11.39 11.06
N LYS A 47 -9.54 -11.90 10.35
CA LYS A 47 -9.35 -12.69 9.15
C LYS A 47 -9.10 -11.83 7.91
N ASP A 48 -9.80 -10.70 7.80
CA ASP A 48 -9.81 -9.91 6.58
C ASP A 48 -8.73 -8.81 6.58
N ILE A 49 -8.24 -8.44 7.75
CA ILE A 49 -7.31 -7.32 7.90
C ILE A 49 -6.03 -7.72 8.63
N VAL A 50 -6.16 -8.21 9.85
CA VAL A 50 -4.99 -8.47 10.69
C VAL A 50 -4.12 -9.57 10.10
N GLN A 51 -4.72 -10.70 9.76
CA GLN A 51 -3.96 -11.84 9.25
C GLN A 51 -3.31 -11.56 7.90
N PRO A 52 -4.02 -10.97 6.91
CA PRO A 52 -3.36 -10.64 5.63
C PRO A 52 -2.21 -9.65 5.77
N ILE A 53 -2.32 -8.68 6.68
CA ILE A 53 -1.22 -7.75 6.95
C ILE A 53 -0.05 -8.51 7.55
N TYR A 54 -0.33 -9.38 8.51
CA TYR A 54 0.72 -10.17 9.17
C TYR A 54 1.45 -11.09 8.17
N GLU A 55 0.72 -11.65 7.21
CA GLU A 55 1.29 -12.56 6.23
C GLU A 55 1.95 -11.85 5.03
N ALA A 56 1.72 -10.56 4.86
CA ALA A 56 2.28 -9.81 3.74
C ALA A 56 3.81 -9.70 3.85
N ASP A 57 4.46 -9.70 2.70
CA ASP A 57 5.90 -9.40 2.64
C ASP A 57 6.13 -7.90 2.60
N VAL A 58 5.23 -7.16 1.95
CA VAL A 58 5.29 -5.70 1.86
C VAL A 58 3.86 -5.16 1.94
N VAL A 59 3.70 -3.99 2.54
CA VAL A 59 2.41 -3.29 2.61
C VAL A 59 2.52 -1.97 1.85
N ILE A 60 1.55 -1.70 0.99
CA ILE A 60 1.39 -0.38 0.38
C ILE A 60 0.17 0.26 1.03
N ALA A 61 0.31 1.48 1.53
CA ALA A 61 -0.80 2.20 2.16
C ALA A 61 -1.05 3.52 1.43
N ASP A 62 -2.27 3.70 0.94
CA ASP A 62 -2.70 4.95 0.31
C ASP A 62 -3.35 5.83 1.37
N LEU A 63 -2.67 6.93 1.70
CA LEU A 63 -3.07 7.82 2.78
C LEU A 63 -4.01 8.93 2.34
N THR A 64 -4.45 8.93 1.09
CA THR A 64 -5.30 10.00 0.54
C THR A 64 -6.53 10.22 1.42
N GLY A 65 -6.74 11.47 1.82
CA GLY A 65 -7.87 11.87 2.65
C GLY A 65 -7.76 11.46 4.11
N LEU A 66 -6.65 10.87 4.52
CA LEU A 66 -6.41 10.41 5.89
C LEU A 66 -7.58 9.59 6.44
N ASN A 67 -8.03 8.63 5.63
CA ASN A 67 -9.16 7.76 5.98
C ASN A 67 -8.89 7.04 7.30
N PRO A 68 -9.81 7.10 8.28
CA PRO A 68 -9.58 6.50 9.60
C PRO A 68 -9.32 4.99 9.55
N ASN A 69 -9.99 4.27 8.66
CA ASN A 69 -9.76 2.82 8.53
C ASN A 69 -8.37 2.53 7.99
N VAL A 70 -7.92 3.33 7.04
CA VAL A 70 -6.55 3.22 6.51
C VAL A 70 -5.53 3.49 7.61
N MET A 71 -5.76 4.51 8.44
CA MET A 71 -4.87 4.85 9.54
C MET A 71 -4.76 3.71 10.56
N TYR A 72 -5.91 3.07 10.87
CA TYR A 72 -5.93 1.92 11.78
C TYR A 72 -5.09 0.75 11.22
N GLU A 73 -5.29 0.42 9.95
CA GLU A 73 -4.58 -0.67 9.30
C GLU A 73 -3.09 -0.37 9.16
N LEU A 74 -2.74 0.88 8.88
CA LEU A 74 -1.34 1.30 8.82
C LEU A 74 -0.66 1.12 10.19
N GLY A 75 -1.38 1.47 11.26
CA GLY A 75 -0.88 1.25 12.62
C GLY A 75 -0.61 -0.23 12.91
N LEU A 76 -1.49 -1.12 12.43
CA LEU A 76 -1.27 -2.55 12.56
C LEU A 76 -0.02 -2.99 11.81
N ALA A 77 0.16 -2.52 10.57
CA ALA A 77 1.33 -2.87 9.78
C ALA A 77 2.61 -2.43 10.47
N HIS A 78 2.63 -1.23 11.02
CA HIS A 78 3.79 -0.72 11.75
C HIS A 78 4.04 -1.53 13.03
N SER A 79 2.99 -1.93 13.74
CA SER A 79 3.14 -2.71 14.96
C SER A 79 3.71 -4.10 14.69
N PHE A 80 3.45 -4.64 13.51
CA PHE A 80 4.04 -5.92 13.07
C PHE A 80 5.41 -5.74 12.42
N ASN A 81 5.92 -4.53 12.44
CA ASN A 81 7.22 -4.20 11.82
C ASN A 81 7.27 -4.56 10.33
N LYS A 82 6.16 -4.34 9.63
CA LYS A 82 6.09 -4.62 8.19
C LYS A 82 6.77 -3.51 7.39
N LYS A 83 7.40 -3.90 6.30
CA LYS A 83 7.93 -2.95 5.33
C LYS A 83 6.75 -2.28 4.65
N THR A 84 6.63 -0.97 4.81
CA THR A 84 5.46 -0.22 4.39
C THR A 84 5.86 0.89 3.43
N ILE A 85 5.21 0.91 2.27
CA ILE A 85 5.38 1.98 1.28
C ILE A 85 4.13 2.83 1.34
N THR A 86 4.27 4.12 1.65
CA THR A 86 3.12 5.01 1.77
C THR A 86 3.03 5.90 0.54
N ILE A 87 1.81 6.05 0.02
CA ILE A 87 1.52 6.89 -1.15
C ILE A 87 0.33 7.78 -0.82
N THR A 88 0.20 8.91 -1.51
CA THR A 88 -0.91 9.83 -1.28
C THR A 88 -1.14 10.73 -2.48
N GLN A 89 -2.39 11.08 -2.74
CA GLN A 89 -2.73 12.11 -3.71
C GLN A 89 -2.83 13.49 -3.05
N ASP A 90 -2.73 13.54 -1.72
CA ASP A 90 -2.73 14.80 -0.97
C ASP A 90 -1.35 15.45 -1.03
N GLU A 91 -1.29 16.73 -0.72
CA GLU A 91 0.00 17.41 -0.58
C GLU A 91 0.74 16.84 0.63
N LEU A 92 2.02 16.57 0.46
CA LEU A 92 2.83 15.97 1.52
C LEU A 92 2.86 16.80 2.79
N SER A 93 2.75 18.14 2.64
CA SER A 93 2.74 19.06 3.78
C SER A 93 1.53 18.87 4.69
N THR A 94 0.46 18.23 4.20
CA THR A 94 -0.77 18.04 4.97
C THR A 94 -0.75 16.77 5.81
N LEU A 95 0.26 15.92 5.66
CA LEU A 95 0.34 14.69 6.44
C LEU A 95 0.65 14.98 7.90
N PRO A 96 0.08 14.18 8.84
CA PRO A 96 0.44 14.31 10.25
C PRO A 96 1.93 14.15 10.47
N PHE A 97 2.44 14.79 11.51
CA PHE A 97 3.87 14.81 11.83
C PHE A 97 4.49 13.41 11.83
N ASP A 98 3.83 12.47 12.48
CA ASP A 98 4.37 11.12 12.60
C ASP A 98 4.48 10.40 11.24
N LEU A 99 3.59 10.73 10.30
CA LEU A 99 3.60 10.10 8.99
C LEU A 99 4.61 10.74 8.03
N LYS A 100 4.96 12.00 8.25
CA LYS A 100 5.96 12.67 7.40
C LYS A 100 7.31 11.98 7.45
N GLN A 101 7.57 11.25 8.52
CA GLN A 101 8.83 10.53 8.69
C GLN A 101 8.93 9.28 7.79
N TYR A 102 7.81 8.83 7.22
CA TYR A 102 7.76 7.57 6.47
C TYR A 102 7.83 7.76 4.96
N ARG A 103 8.42 8.86 4.49
CA ARG A 103 8.74 9.05 3.07
C ARG A 103 7.58 8.75 2.13
N ALA A 104 6.42 9.34 2.40
CA ALA A 104 5.28 9.15 1.52
C ALA A 104 5.58 9.68 0.11
N LYS A 105 5.15 8.94 -0.91
CA LYS A 105 5.26 9.36 -2.31
C LYS A 105 3.95 9.96 -2.76
N ASP A 106 3.98 11.19 -3.24
CA ASP A 106 2.80 11.83 -3.81
C ASP A 106 2.56 11.33 -5.24
N TYR A 107 1.29 11.23 -5.62
CA TYR A 107 0.94 10.79 -6.97
C TYR A 107 -0.40 11.38 -7.38
N SER A 108 -0.74 11.21 -8.65
CA SER A 108 -2.09 11.48 -9.16
C SER A 108 -2.39 10.46 -10.24
N THR A 109 -3.64 10.45 -10.70
CA THR A 109 -4.03 9.54 -11.79
C THR A 109 -3.71 10.11 -13.17
N HIS A 110 -3.18 11.33 -13.24
CA HIS A 110 -2.66 11.88 -14.48
C HIS A 110 -1.47 11.03 -14.95
N PHE A 111 -1.41 10.76 -16.26
CA PHE A 111 -0.48 9.75 -16.78
C PHE A 111 0.98 9.95 -16.36
N LYS A 112 1.48 11.19 -16.36
CA LYS A 112 2.86 11.48 -16.04
C LYS A 112 3.17 11.18 -14.56
N LYS A 113 2.32 11.68 -13.67
CA LYS A 113 2.48 11.45 -12.23
C LYS A 113 2.27 9.99 -11.88
N PHE A 114 1.37 9.33 -12.57
CA PHE A 114 1.14 7.91 -12.35
C PHE A 114 2.34 7.07 -12.81
N ALA A 115 2.97 7.45 -13.92
CA ALA A 115 4.18 6.77 -14.38
C ALA A 115 5.32 6.92 -13.37
N GLU A 116 5.43 8.09 -12.74
CA GLU A 116 6.41 8.31 -11.67
C GLU A 116 6.14 7.40 -10.48
N LEU A 117 4.87 7.21 -10.14
CA LEU A 117 4.47 6.29 -9.07
C LEU A 117 4.90 4.86 -9.38
N LEU A 118 4.67 4.41 -10.62
CA LEU A 118 5.03 3.05 -11.02
C LEU A 118 6.53 2.83 -10.92
N ASP A 119 7.33 3.79 -11.33
CA ASP A 119 8.79 3.71 -11.21
C ASP A 119 9.22 3.65 -9.76
N TYR A 120 8.63 4.49 -8.93
CA TYR A 120 8.91 4.52 -7.50
C TYR A 120 8.57 3.19 -6.83
N LEU A 121 7.39 2.63 -7.15
CA LEU A 121 6.96 1.36 -6.58
C LEU A 121 7.83 0.22 -7.05
N LYS A 122 8.26 0.23 -8.32
CA LYS A 122 9.15 -0.82 -8.83
C LYS A 122 10.44 -0.90 -8.01
N ILE A 123 11.05 0.25 -7.77
CA ILE A 123 12.29 0.31 -7.01
C ILE A 123 12.06 -0.11 -5.56
N ASN A 124 11.01 0.40 -4.94
CA ASN A 124 10.78 0.17 -3.52
C ASN A 124 10.25 -1.23 -3.22
N LEU A 125 9.44 -1.81 -4.10
CA LEU A 125 9.00 -3.20 -3.93
C LEU A 125 10.18 -4.16 -4.05
N ASN A 126 11.03 -3.97 -5.04
CA ASN A 126 12.21 -4.81 -5.19
C ASN A 126 13.17 -4.63 -4.01
N GLY A 127 13.35 -3.40 -3.55
CA GLY A 127 14.19 -3.12 -2.40
C GLY A 127 13.66 -3.74 -1.11
N ALA A 128 12.34 -3.74 -0.94
CA ALA A 128 11.72 -4.29 0.26
C ALA A 128 11.97 -5.80 0.38
N VAL A 129 11.91 -6.53 -0.74
CA VAL A 129 12.07 -7.99 -0.67
C VAL A 129 13.53 -8.41 -0.61
N ASP A 130 14.46 -7.60 -1.07
CA ASP A 130 15.90 -7.92 -1.01
C ASP A 130 16.62 -7.13 0.09
N ASN A 131 15.87 -6.35 0.88
CA ASN A 131 16.40 -5.56 2.00
C ASN A 131 17.43 -4.50 1.60
N SER A 132 17.40 -4.05 0.35
CA SER A 132 18.32 -3.03 -0.14
C SER A 132 17.84 -1.60 0.13
N VAL A 133 16.61 -1.45 0.62
CA VAL A 133 16.00 -0.15 0.91
C VAL A 133 15.65 -0.07 2.39
N ILE A 134 15.84 1.12 2.99
CA ILE A 134 15.52 1.39 4.39
C ILE A 134 14.13 2.01 4.48
N TYR A 135 13.29 1.47 5.34
CA TYR A 135 11.90 1.92 5.54
C TYR A 135 11.68 2.51 6.92
#